data_831bcf0c4ffa5cffc496cee709ff46ef
#
_entry.id   831bcf0c4ffa5cffc496cee709ff46ef
#
_cell.length_a   1.000
_cell.length_b   1.000
_cell.length_c   1.000
_cell.angle_alpha   90.00
_cell.angle_beta   90.00
_cell.angle_gamma   90.00
#
_symmetry.space_group_name_H-M   'P 1'
#
loop_
_entity.id
_entity.type
_entity.pdbx_description
1 polymer ?
#
loop_
_entity_poly.entity_id
_entity_poly.type
_entity_poly.pdbx_seq_one_letter_code
_entity_poly.pdbx_strand_id
1 'polypeptide(L)'
;MTKIINGLSDVLDEYDVVLIDQYGVLHNGTIPYIGAVDCFNRMIQAGKQVILLSNTSHRSCGLPIKLGPMGFSTSFQGVTGGEVCHTYLLERPDTHARCSLMTSDLDGKVTKRASNPESTFHGLGVEIVPLDKAQFLMVDGTQQICYSDRVTEVLPTDYRHTGEVNDAMKEFLRGGLERKLPLLCPNPDVLAVMANDRFVHMGGGIAKLYEEMGGEVIYFGKPMKEHFEVCLRMAHVTDKSKVVHIGDSLHHDIQGAKNTGVDSIFIAGGVHARELSVNAWGTDEKQLRVKPDLLENLLERTQLDPTYTMTRYTW
;
A
#
# COMPACT_ATOMS: atom_id res chain seq x y z
N MET A 1 -7.83 -14.98 -20.05
CA MET A 1 -8.19 -15.81 -18.87
C MET A 1 -6.90 -16.16 -18.14
N THR A 2 -6.79 -15.83 -16.88
CA THR A 2 -5.61 -16.08 -16.04
C THR A 2 -5.26 -17.58 -15.95
N LYS A 3 -3.97 -17.91 -15.87
CA LYS A 3 -3.53 -19.28 -15.63
C LYS A 3 -3.37 -19.53 -14.13
N ILE A 4 -4.10 -20.51 -13.59
CA ILE A 4 -3.94 -20.91 -12.18
C ILE A 4 -2.66 -21.73 -12.03
N ILE A 5 -1.78 -21.34 -11.10
CA ILE A 5 -0.53 -22.01 -10.75
C ILE A 5 -0.54 -22.44 -9.28
N ASN A 6 0.23 -23.49 -8.95
CA ASN A 6 0.26 -24.03 -7.59
C ASN A 6 1.29 -23.37 -6.68
N GLY A 7 2.40 -22.92 -7.26
CA GLY A 7 3.49 -22.27 -6.56
C GLY A 7 4.28 -21.33 -7.47
N LEU A 8 5.08 -20.46 -6.88
CA LEU A 8 5.92 -19.52 -7.62
C LEU A 8 6.96 -20.24 -8.50
N SER A 9 7.43 -21.40 -8.07
CA SER A 9 8.38 -22.24 -8.84
C SER A 9 7.87 -22.64 -10.21
N ASP A 10 6.55 -22.65 -10.44
CA ASP A 10 5.97 -23.01 -11.74
C ASP A 10 6.34 -22.01 -12.86
N VAL A 11 6.67 -20.75 -12.49
CA VAL A 11 6.86 -19.66 -13.45
C VAL A 11 8.07 -18.77 -13.17
N LEU A 12 8.73 -18.91 -12.01
CA LEU A 12 9.81 -17.99 -11.57
C LEU A 12 10.97 -17.88 -12.56
N ASP A 13 11.28 -18.95 -13.29
CA ASP A 13 12.39 -18.98 -14.26
C ASP A 13 12.13 -18.04 -15.47
N GLU A 14 10.90 -17.64 -15.72
CA GLU A 14 10.54 -16.71 -16.78
C GLU A 14 10.96 -15.26 -16.46
N TYR A 15 11.17 -14.93 -15.17
CA TYR A 15 11.38 -13.57 -14.68
C TYR A 15 12.75 -13.38 -14.01
N ASP A 16 13.31 -12.20 -14.17
CA ASP A 16 14.56 -11.77 -13.52
C ASP A 16 14.27 -10.84 -12.32
N VAL A 17 13.19 -10.04 -12.42
CA VAL A 17 12.78 -9.05 -11.42
C VAL A 17 11.39 -9.38 -10.90
N VAL A 18 11.25 -9.42 -9.58
CA VAL A 18 9.98 -9.63 -8.89
C VAL A 18 9.62 -8.40 -8.06
N LEU A 19 8.53 -7.75 -8.43
CA LEU A 19 7.88 -6.75 -7.61
C LEU A 19 6.85 -7.45 -6.73
N ILE A 20 6.82 -7.19 -5.44
CA ILE A 20 5.93 -7.94 -4.54
C ILE A 20 5.29 -7.02 -3.49
N ASP A 21 3.99 -7.16 -3.31
CA ASP A 21 3.28 -6.53 -2.19
C ASP A 21 3.56 -7.27 -0.87
N GLN A 22 3.26 -6.63 0.25
CA GLN A 22 3.51 -7.22 1.56
C GLN A 22 2.22 -7.65 2.28
N TYR A 23 1.22 -6.76 2.46
CA TYR A 23 -0.03 -7.10 3.13
C TYR A 23 -0.91 -7.97 2.23
N GLY A 24 -1.50 -9.03 2.79
CA GLY A 24 -2.30 -9.96 1.98
C GLY A 24 -1.49 -10.96 1.15
N VAL A 25 -0.18 -10.74 0.99
CA VAL A 25 0.76 -11.59 0.26
C VAL A 25 1.76 -12.25 1.19
N LEU A 26 2.57 -11.46 1.89
CA LEU A 26 3.63 -11.95 2.79
C LEU A 26 3.12 -12.18 4.21
N HIS A 27 2.31 -11.25 4.73
CA HIS A 27 1.82 -11.25 6.12
C HIS A 27 0.50 -10.48 6.26
N ASN A 28 -0.18 -10.69 7.39
CA ASN A 28 -1.41 -9.97 7.75
C ASN A 28 -1.18 -8.73 8.64
N GLY A 29 0.05 -8.24 8.67
CA GLY A 29 0.46 -7.13 9.53
C GLY A 29 1.19 -7.59 10.81
N THR A 30 0.94 -8.81 11.29
CA THR A 30 1.48 -9.33 12.55
C THR A 30 2.27 -10.63 12.35
N ILE A 31 1.75 -11.56 11.56
CA ILE A 31 2.34 -12.87 11.31
C ILE A 31 2.43 -13.15 9.81
N PRO A 32 3.46 -13.87 9.35
CA PRO A 32 3.56 -14.27 7.94
C PRO A 32 2.51 -15.32 7.58
N TYR A 33 2.09 -15.33 6.32
CA TYR A 33 1.26 -16.40 5.77
C TYR A 33 2.04 -17.71 5.68
N ILE A 34 1.32 -18.83 5.75
CA ILE A 34 1.92 -20.18 5.68
C ILE A 34 2.66 -20.34 4.35
N GLY A 35 3.94 -20.68 4.42
CA GLY A 35 4.82 -20.86 3.25
C GLY A 35 5.45 -19.57 2.70
N ALA A 36 4.97 -18.38 3.09
CA ALA A 36 5.46 -17.13 2.53
C ALA A 36 6.93 -16.85 2.83
N VAL A 37 7.39 -17.12 4.05
CA VAL A 37 8.80 -16.94 4.43
C VAL A 37 9.73 -17.87 3.62
N ASP A 38 9.36 -19.15 3.49
CA ASP A 38 10.14 -20.11 2.71
C ASP A 38 10.21 -19.69 1.24
N CYS A 39 9.06 -19.37 0.63
CA CYS A 39 8.97 -18.94 -0.75
C CYS A 39 9.82 -17.69 -1.03
N PHE A 40 9.69 -16.67 -0.18
CA PHE A 40 10.46 -15.42 -0.32
C PHE A 40 11.97 -15.66 -0.22
N ASN A 41 12.40 -16.44 0.76
CA ASN A 41 13.82 -16.73 0.95
C ASN A 41 14.40 -17.57 -0.19
N ARG A 42 13.65 -18.53 -0.72
CA ARG A 42 14.05 -19.30 -1.93
C ARG A 42 14.16 -18.39 -3.16
N MET A 43 13.23 -17.47 -3.35
CA MET A 43 13.28 -16.51 -4.46
C MET A 43 14.56 -15.66 -4.40
N ILE A 44 14.95 -15.17 -3.21
CA ILE A 44 16.22 -14.47 -3.00
C ILE A 44 17.42 -15.38 -3.29
N GLN A 45 17.40 -16.63 -2.81
CA GLN A 45 18.46 -17.61 -3.04
C GLN A 45 18.60 -17.99 -4.52
N ALA A 46 17.51 -17.98 -5.28
CA ALA A 46 17.51 -18.16 -6.72
C ALA A 46 18.13 -16.98 -7.50
N GLY A 47 18.59 -15.94 -6.79
CA GLY A 47 19.27 -14.80 -7.40
C GLY A 47 18.32 -13.80 -8.07
N LYS A 48 17.01 -13.86 -7.81
CA LYS A 48 16.06 -12.90 -8.38
C LYS A 48 16.20 -11.53 -7.71
N GLN A 49 16.10 -10.48 -8.50
CA GLN A 49 16.05 -9.13 -7.98
C GLN A 49 14.65 -8.84 -7.42
N VAL A 50 14.56 -8.60 -6.12
CA VAL A 50 13.28 -8.44 -5.42
C VAL A 50 13.10 -7.00 -4.97
N ILE A 51 11.95 -6.41 -5.32
CA ILE A 51 11.54 -5.08 -4.85
C ILE A 51 10.17 -5.19 -4.18
N LEU A 52 10.11 -4.85 -2.90
CA LEU A 52 8.84 -4.68 -2.21
C LEU A 52 8.17 -3.38 -2.68
N LEU A 53 6.97 -3.50 -3.26
CA LEU A 53 6.16 -2.38 -3.71
C LEU A 53 4.88 -2.30 -2.87
N SER A 54 4.82 -1.33 -1.95
CA SER A 54 3.78 -1.25 -0.94
C SER A 54 3.13 0.14 -0.86
N ASN A 55 1.83 0.15 -0.55
CA ASN A 55 1.06 1.38 -0.32
C ASN A 55 1.23 1.97 1.09
N THR A 56 2.11 1.41 1.94
CA THR A 56 2.32 1.97 3.28
C THR A 56 2.78 3.42 3.23
N SER A 57 2.27 4.27 4.13
CA SER A 57 2.69 5.66 4.30
C SER A 57 4.07 5.81 4.97
N HIS A 58 4.64 4.73 5.51
CA HIS A 58 6.00 4.75 6.04
C HIS A 58 7.04 4.67 4.92
N ARG A 59 8.24 5.24 5.16
CA ARG A 59 9.37 5.13 4.25
C ARG A 59 9.89 3.70 4.15
N SER A 60 10.54 3.39 3.05
CA SER A 60 11.03 2.04 2.72
C SER A 60 12.09 1.49 3.70
N CYS A 61 12.80 2.35 4.42
CA CYS A 61 13.79 1.94 5.44
C CYS A 61 13.17 1.15 6.60
N GLY A 62 11.87 1.27 6.85
CA GLY A 62 11.13 0.49 7.85
C GLY A 62 10.85 -0.96 7.43
N LEU A 63 10.90 -1.28 6.14
CA LEU A 63 10.54 -2.61 5.63
C LEU A 63 11.44 -3.74 6.19
N PRO A 64 12.78 -3.64 6.18
CA PRO A 64 13.65 -4.66 6.77
C PRO A 64 13.44 -4.82 8.28
N ILE A 65 13.18 -3.70 8.97
CA ILE A 65 12.93 -3.68 10.43
C ILE A 65 11.68 -4.48 10.77
N LYS A 66 10.65 -4.40 9.92
CA LYS A 66 9.39 -5.12 10.11
C LYS A 66 9.48 -6.58 9.69
N LEU A 67 10.07 -6.87 8.54
CA LEU A 67 10.05 -8.20 7.94
C LEU A 67 11.13 -9.15 8.48
N GLY A 68 12.30 -8.63 8.85
CA GLY A 68 13.39 -9.43 9.41
C GLY A 68 12.98 -10.28 10.64
N PRO A 69 12.31 -9.69 11.66
CA PRO A 69 11.81 -10.46 12.81
C PRO A 69 10.77 -11.54 12.46
N MET A 70 10.08 -11.41 11.31
CA MET A 70 9.14 -12.42 10.82
C MET A 70 9.84 -13.58 10.09
N GLY A 71 11.17 -13.51 9.88
CA GLY A 71 11.97 -14.56 9.23
C GLY A 71 12.22 -14.35 7.74
N PHE A 72 11.77 -13.23 7.16
CA PHE A 72 12.08 -12.89 5.77
C PHE A 72 13.53 -12.42 5.64
N SER A 73 14.20 -12.80 4.53
CA SER A 73 15.47 -12.18 4.14
C SER A 73 15.30 -10.68 4.01
N THR A 74 16.33 -9.92 4.39
CA THR A 74 16.36 -8.45 4.21
C THR A 74 17.13 -8.02 2.96
N SER A 75 17.51 -8.97 2.10
CA SER A 75 18.22 -8.73 0.84
C SER A 75 17.23 -8.35 -0.28
N PHE A 76 16.53 -7.24 -0.11
CA PHE A 76 15.60 -6.67 -1.09
C PHE A 76 15.68 -5.15 -1.11
N GLN A 77 15.16 -4.55 -2.15
CA GLN A 77 14.91 -3.11 -2.22
C GLN A 77 13.42 -2.84 -1.92
N GLY A 78 13.07 -1.59 -1.58
CA GLY A 78 11.69 -1.24 -1.28
C GLY A 78 11.27 0.10 -1.88
N VAL A 79 10.05 0.14 -2.41
CA VAL A 79 9.35 1.36 -2.83
C VAL A 79 8.02 1.40 -2.08
N THR A 80 7.79 2.47 -1.34
CA THR A 80 6.56 2.68 -0.58
C THR A 80 5.88 3.97 -0.99
N GLY A 81 4.58 4.07 -0.76
CA GLY A 81 3.87 5.34 -0.95
C GLY A 81 4.51 6.47 -0.14
N GLY A 82 4.92 6.18 1.10
CA GLY A 82 5.62 7.14 1.95
C GLY A 82 6.98 7.57 1.41
N GLU A 83 7.77 6.67 0.79
CA GLU A 83 9.06 7.02 0.19
C GLU A 83 8.91 7.93 -1.02
N VAL A 84 7.96 7.62 -1.90
CA VAL A 84 7.71 8.46 -3.08
C VAL A 84 7.12 9.81 -2.70
N CYS A 85 6.23 9.85 -1.69
CA CYS A 85 5.72 11.10 -1.13
C CYS A 85 6.85 11.93 -0.49
N HIS A 86 7.78 11.30 0.23
CA HIS A 86 8.96 11.97 0.77
C HIS A 86 9.80 12.61 -0.33
N THR A 87 10.09 11.90 -1.39
CA THR A 87 10.84 12.42 -2.56
C THR A 87 10.10 13.59 -3.21
N TYR A 88 8.77 13.47 -3.38
CA TYR A 88 7.93 14.53 -3.91
C TYR A 88 8.03 15.83 -3.08
N LEU A 89 7.99 15.72 -1.76
CA LEU A 89 8.12 16.85 -0.84
C LEU A 89 9.53 17.45 -0.85
N LEU A 90 10.57 16.59 -0.89
CA LEU A 90 11.97 17.00 -0.94
C LEU A 90 12.28 17.88 -2.15
N GLU A 91 11.64 17.59 -3.28
CA GLU A 91 11.79 18.36 -4.53
C GLU A 91 11.00 19.68 -4.55
N ARG A 92 10.15 19.94 -3.53
CA ARG A 92 9.19 21.06 -3.49
C ARG A 92 9.20 21.83 -2.17
N PRO A 93 10.39 22.20 -1.63
CA PRO A 93 10.49 22.80 -0.30
C PRO A 93 9.75 24.13 -0.16
N ASP A 94 9.65 24.92 -1.25
CA ASP A 94 9.02 26.25 -1.20
C ASP A 94 7.49 26.18 -1.19
N THR A 95 6.91 25.21 -1.88
CA THR A 95 5.45 25.07 -2.05
C THR A 95 4.83 24.09 -1.06
N HIS A 96 5.63 23.27 -0.38
CA HIS A 96 5.19 22.22 0.53
C HIS A 96 5.93 22.28 1.88
N ALA A 97 6.15 23.50 2.41
CA ALA A 97 6.80 23.72 3.70
C ALA A 97 5.84 23.61 4.89
N ARG A 98 4.53 23.81 4.70
CA ARG A 98 3.53 23.85 5.77
C ARG A 98 2.35 22.94 5.46
N CYS A 99 2.11 21.99 6.36
CA CYS A 99 1.12 20.92 6.23
C CYS A 99 0.04 21.01 7.31
N SER A 100 -1.22 20.88 6.94
CA SER A 100 -2.27 20.50 7.89
C SER A 100 -2.50 18.99 7.75
N LEU A 101 -2.38 18.25 8.86
CA LEU A 101 -2.19 16.81 8.86
C LEU A 101 -3.34 16.09 9.56
N MET A 102 -3.90 15.08 8.89
CA MET A 102 -4.72 14.04 9.49
C MET A 102 -3.92 12.73 9.56
N THR A 103 -3.83 12.10 10.73
CA THR A 103 -2.94 10.96 10.97
C THR A 103 -3.55 9.93 11.93
N SER A 104 -2.91 8.78 12.06
CA SER A 104 -3.26 7.71 13.02
C SER A 104 -2.33 7.64 14.24
N ASP A 105 -1.44 8.59 14.41
CA ASP A 105 -0.40 8.57 15.45
C ASP A 105 -0.94 9.08 16.80
N LEU A 106 -1.56 8.18 17.57
CA LEU A 106 -2.13 8.49 18.88
C LEU A 106 -1.09 8.58 20.02
N ASP A 107 0.15 8.09 19.80
CA ASP A 107 1.16 7.92 20.86
C ASP A 107 2.10 9.14 21.03
N GLY A 108 1.74 10.31 20.52
CA GLY A 108 2.58 11.51 20.58
C GLY A 108 3.84 11.46 19.72
N LYS A 109 3.91 10.51 18.79
CA LYS A 109 5.00 10.39 17.81
C LYS A 109 4.99 11.51 16.77
N VAL A 110 3.89 12.27 16.69
CA VAL A 110 3.80 13.48 15.86
C VAL A 110 4.94 14.44 16.15
N THR A 111 5.30 14.60 17.42
CA THR A 111 6.42 15.46 17.86
C THR A 111 7.81 14.96 17.40
N LYS A 112 7.92 13.73 16.93
CA LYS A 112 9.16 13.09 16.48
C LYS A 112 9.20 12.81 14.98
N ARG A 113 8.19 13.26 14.21
CA ARG A 113 8.11 12.95 12.76
C ARG A 113 9.34 13.38 11.99
N ALA A 114 9.85 14.59 12.23
CA ALA A 114 11.03 15.08 11.54
C ALA A 114 12.31 14.30 11.87
N SER A 115 12.38 13.66 13.04
CA SER A 115 13.53 12.86 13.49
C SER A 115 13.36 11.36 13.31
N ASN A 116 12.14 10.87 12.99
CA ASN A 116 11.89 9.45 12.74
C ASN A 116 12.24 9.09 11.28
N PRO A 117 13.25 8.22 11.04
CA PRO A 117 13.65 7.85 9.68
C PRO A 117 12.52 7.24 8.82
N GLU A 118 11.54 6.60 9.46
CA GLU A 118 10.40 5.98 8.77
C GLU A 118 9.30 6.99 8.41
N SER A 119 9.37 8.22 8.91
CA SER A 119 8.39 9.26 8.62
C SER A 119 8.60 9.86 7.23
N THR A 120 7.51 10.07 6.52
CA THR A 120 7.47 10.83 5.27
C THR A 120 8.06 12.24 5.41
N PHE A 121 8.04 12.84 6.62
CA PHE A 121 8.59 14.17 6.89
C PHE A 121 10.05 14.18 7.37
N HIS A 122 10.71 13.03 7.46
CA HIS A 122 12.06 12.96 7.99
C HIS A 122 13.03 13.87 7.23
N GLY A 123 13.66 14.82 7.96
CA GLY A 123 14.68 15.71 7.41
C GLY A 123 14.19 16.79 6.44
N LEU A 124 12.87 16.95 6.23
CA LEU A 124 12.34 17.88 5.23
C LEU A 124 12.06 19.30 5.77
N GLY A 125 12.02 19.50 7.08
CA GLY A 125 11.67 20.78 7.68
C GLY A 125 10.20 21.20 7.49
N VAL A 126 9.31 20.27 7.13
CA VAL A 126 7.88 20.53 7.00
C VAL A 126 7.28 20.85 8.36
N GLU A 127 6.62 21.99 8.48
CA GLU A 127 5.90 22.41 9.68
C GLU A 127 4.45 21.91 9.65
N ILE A 128 3.99 21.35 10.78
CA ILE A 128 2.58 21.03 10.97
C ILE A 128 1.88 22.28 11.50
N VAL A 129 0.87 22.76 10.80
CA VAL A 129 0.18 24.02 11.04
C VAL A 129 -1.34 23.88 10.92
N PRO A 130 -2.12 24.81 11.51
CA PRO A 130 -3.55 24.91 11.24
C PRO A 130 -3.86 25.19 9.77
N LEU A 131 -5.09 24.88 9.35
CA LEU A 131 -5.55 25.02 7.96
C LEU A 131 -5.32 26.40 7.34
N ASP A 132 -5.45 27.48 8.14
CA ASP A 132 -5.30 28.87 7.68
C ASP A 132 -3.86 29.22 7.25
N LYS A 133 -2.88 28.41 7.67
CA LYS A 133 -1.47 28.59 7.35
C LYS A 133 -0.91 27.50 6.44
N ALA A 134 -1.69 26.47 6.15
CA ALA A 134 -1.25 25.32 5.35
C ALA A 134 -1.06 25.68 3.87
N GLN A 135 -0.13 25.01 3.24
CA GLN A 135 0.11 25.02 1.79
C GLN A 135 -0.44 23.74 1.15
N PHE A 136 -0.59 22.67 1.94
CA PHE A 136 -1.18 21.41 1.51
C PHE A 136 -1.80 20.66 2.69
N LEU A 137 -2.66 19.73 2.38
CA LEU A 137 -3.19 18.73 3.30
C LEU A 137 -2.43 17.43 3.15
N MET A 138 -2.31 16.65 4.23
CA MET A 138 -1.89 15.26 4.14
C MET A 138 -2.81 14.38 4.97
N VAL A 139 -3.15 13.21 4.42
CA VAL A 139 -3.89 12.15 5.12
C VAL A 139 -3.06 10.88 5.10
N ASP A 140 -2.29 10.63 6.17
CA ASP A 140 -1.53 9.40 6.38
C ASP A 140 -2.17 8.47 7.43
N GLY A 141 -3.31 8.87 7.97
CA GLY A 141 -4.15 8.16 8.91
C GLY A 141 -5.45 8.93 9.18
N THR A 142 -6.29 8.42 10.08
CA THR A 142 -7.68 8.91 10.21
C THR A 142 -8.16 9.08 11.65
N GLN A 143 -7.24 9.11 12.63
CA GLN A 143 -7.61 9.09 14.05
C GLN A 143 -7.46 10.44 14.74
N GLN A 144 -6.69 11.36 14.18
CA GLN A 144 -6.51 12.71 14.75
C GLN A 144 -6.12 13.74 13.69
N ILE A 145 -6.43 15.01 13.98
CA ILE A 145 -5.97 16.18 13.24
C ILE A 145 -4.87 16.86 14.06
N CYS A 146 -3.79 17.27 13.41
CA CYS A 146 -2.66 17.93 14.03
C CYS A 146 -2.65 19.41 13.65
N TYR A 147 -2.65 20.30 14.65
CA TYR A 147 -2.56 21.75 14.49
C TYR A 147 -1.14 22.28 14.66
N SER A 148 -0.25 21.47 15.21
CA SER A 148 1.20 21.69 15.32
C SER A 148 1.85 20.36 15.70
N ASP A 149 3.18 20.30 15.78
CA ASP A 149 3.90 19.14 16.31
C ASP A 149 3.57 18.78 17.77
N ARG A 150 2.83 19.61 18.47
CA ARG A 150 2.50 19.45 19.90
C ARG A 150 1.00 19.47 20.21
N VAL A 151 0.19 20.02 19.31
CA VAL A 151 -1.25 20.19 19.52
C VAL A 151 -2.00 19.36 18.51
N THR A 152 -2.73 18.37 19.02
CA THR A 152 -3.53 17.45 18.22
C THR A 152 -4.95 17.41 18.76
N GLU A 153 -5.91 17.13 17.89
CA GLU A 153 -7.28 16.82 18.25
C GLU A 153 -7.57 15.36 17.84
N VAL A 154 -7.91 14.55 18.83
CA VAL A 154 -8.35 13.16 18.60
C VAL A 154 -9.76 13.21 18.02
N LEU A 155 -9.95 12.61 16.87
CA LEU A 155 -11.26 12.55 16.22
C LEU A 155 -12.20 11.65 17.01
N PRO A 156 -13.44 12.08 17.27
CA PRO A 156 -14.35 11.38 18.17
C PRO A 156 -14.94 10.09 17.56
N THR A 157 -14.74 9.84 16.27
CA THR A 157 -15.21 8.61 15.61
C THR A 157 -14.05 7.70 15.25
N ASP A 158 -14.28 6.42 15.40
CA ASP A 158 -13.34 5.40 14.98
C ASP A 158 -13.52 5.07 13.49
N TYR A 159 -13.18 6.04 12.61
CA TYR A 159 -13.24 5.83 11.15
C TYR A 159 -12.54 4.56 10.72
N ARG A 160 -11.42 4.23 11.36
CA ARG A 160 -10.63 3.03 11.02
C ARG A 160 -11.46 1.75 11.06
N HIS A 161 -12.42 1.64 12.00
CA HIS A 161 -13.27 0.45 12.14
C HIS A 161 -14.66 0.62 11.53
N THR A 162 -15.20 1.82 11.51
CA THR A 162 -16.59 2.08 11.08
C THR A 162 -16.73 2.58 9.65
N GLY A 163 -15.71 3.27 9.14
CA GLY A 163 -15.81 4.01 7.88
C GLY A 163 -16.63 5.30 7.97
N GLU A 164 -17.09 5.69 9.16
CA GLU A 164 -17.91 6.88 9.35
C GLU A 164 -17.08 8.16 9.37
N VAL A 165 -17.36 9.06 8.42
CA VAL A 165 -16.74 10.37 8.34
C VAL A 165 -17.49 11.34 9.23
N ASN A 166 -16.87 11.77 10.32
CA ASN A 166 -17.48 12.71 11.28
C ASN A 166 -17.41 14.17 10.81
N ASP A 167 -18.03 15.08 11.57
CA ASP A 167 -18.10 16.49 11.19
C ASP A 167 -16.73 17.18 11.24
N ALA A 168 -15.85 16.81 12.17
CA ALA A 168 -14.49 17.37 12.23
C ALA A 168 -13.66 17.01 11.00
N MET A 169 -13.79 15.76 10.51
CA MET A 169 -13.16 15.33 9.25
C MET A 169 -13.73 16.11 8.05
N LYS A 170 -15.06 16.26 7.98
CA LYS A 170 -15.71 17.06 6.93
C LYS A 170 -15.29 18.54 6.97
N GLU A 171 -15.15 19.11 8.16
CA GLU A 171 -14.70 20.48 8.34
C GLU A 171 -13.23 20.66 7.89
N PHE A 172 -12.37 19.72 8.23
CA PHE A 172 -10.98 19.67 7.74
C PHE A 172 -10.93 19.68 6.20
N LEU A 173 -11.72 18.81 5.54
CA LEU A 173 -11.76 18.74 4.09
C LEU A 173 -12.37 20.00 3.45
N ARG A 174 -13.49 20.52 3.98
CA ARG A 174 -14.10 21.77 3.49
C ARG A 174 -13.15 22.95 3.60
N GLY A 175 -12.45 23.08 4.75
CA GLY A 175 -11.47 24.12 4.94
C GLY A 175 -10.29 24.05 3.97
N GLY A 176 -9.90 22.84 3.56
CA GLY A 176 -8.94 22.62 2.48
C GLY A 176 -9.46 23.08 1.12
N LEU A 177 -10.71 22.71 0.77
CA LEU A 177 -11.37 23.12 -0.48
C LEU A 177 -11.50 24.61 -0.63
N GLU A 178 -11.96 25.29 0.42
CA GLU A 178 -12.11 26.77 0.44
C GLU A 178 -10.79 27.48 0.14
N ARG A 179 -9.67 26.89 0.53
CA ARG A 179 -8.31 27.39 0.31
C ARG A 179 -7.63 26.82 -0.91
N LYS A 180 -8.30 25.92 -1.65
CA LYS A 180 -7.76 25.23 -2.83
C LYS A 180 -6.43 24.51 -2.52
N LEU A 181 -6.35 23.87 -1.36
CA LEU A 181 -5.15 23.14 -0.97
C LEU A 181 -5.11 21.78 -1.65
N PRO A 182 -3.99 21.33 -2.24
CA PRO A 182 -3.84 19.96 -2.67
C PRO A 182 -3.78 19.03 -1.45
N LEU A 183 -4.39 17.85 -1.56
CA LEU A 183 -4.31 16.80 -0.55
C LEU A 183 -3.33 15.72 -1.01
N LEU A 184 -2.31 15.45 -0.22
CA LEU A 184 -1.35 14.38 -0.44
C LEU A 184 -1.81 13.12 0.30
N CYS A 185 -1.91 12.00 -0.42
CA CYS A 185 -2.31 10.70 0.12
C CYS A 185 -1.20 9.68 -0.08
N PRO A 186 -0.31 9.48 0.93
CA PRO A 186 0.81 8.54 0.82
C PRO A 186 0.41 7.06 0.94
N ASN A 187 -0.87 6.79 1.23
CA ASN A 187 -1.45 5.45 1.18
C ASN A 187 -2.85 5.50 0.54
N PRO A 188 -3.00 5.13 -0.74
CA PRO A 188 -4.27 5.20 -1.46
C PRO A 188 -5.26 4.08 -1.11
N ASP A 189 -4.89 3.12 -0.25
CA ASP A 189 -5.79 2.04 0.14
C ASP A 189 -7.04 2.62 0.81
N VAL A 190 -8.21 2.16 0.37
CA VAL A 190 -9.50 2.48 1.01
C VAL A 190 -9.75 1.53 2.17
N LEU A 191 -9.40 0.26 1.98
CA LEU A 191 -9.51 -0.82 2.96
C LEU A 191 -8.20 -1.60 3.04
N ALA A 192 -7.87 -2.09 4.23
CA ALA A 192 -6.80 -3.06 4.44
C ALA A 192 -7.28 -4.23 5.30
N VAL A 193 -6.76 -5.42 5.03
CA VAL A 193 -7.01 -6.63 5.83
C VAL A 193 -5.99 -6.69 6.96
N MET A 194 -6.48 -6.79 8.18
CA MET A 194 -5.67 -6.92 9.40
C MET A 194 -5.77 -8.33 9.98
N ALA A 195 -5.02 -8.58 11.04
CA ALA A 195 -5.12 -9.83 11.79
C ALA A 195 -6.58 -10.21 12.12
N ASN A 196 -6.91 -11.50 12.03
CA ASN A 196 -8.25 -12.07 12.19
C ASN A 196 -9.26 -11.66 11.10
N ASP A 197 -8.79 -11.41 9.87
CA ASP A 197 -9.60 -11.06 8.70
C ASP A 197 -10.51 -9.83 8.92
N ARG A 198 -10.08 -8.92 9.79
CA ARG A 198 -10.76 -7.64 9.99
C ARG A 198 -10.37 -6.66 8.91
N PHE A 199 -11.38 -6.05 8.32
CA PHE A 199 -11.16 -4.90 7.44
C PHE A 199 -11.05 -3.63 8.28
N VAL A 200 -10.12 -2.76 7.85
CA VAL A 200 -9.97 -1.41 8.41
C VAL A 200 -9.99 -0.39 7.29
N HIS A 201 -10.64 0.75 7.54
CA HIS A 201 -10.69 1.86 6.62
C HIS A 201 -9.41 2.68 6.71
N MET A 202 -8.84 3.02 5.55
CA MET A 202 -7.57 3.71 5.41
C MET A 202 -7.75 5.15 4.90
N GLY A 203 -6.67 5.92 4.90
CA GLY A 203 -6.66 7.32 4.47
C GLY A 203 -7.11 7.55 3.02
N GLY A 204 -6.94 6.56 2.15
CA GLY A 204 -7.41 6.61 0.76
C GLY A 204 -8.91 6.86 0.61
N GLY A 205 -9.73 6.37 1.56
CA GLY A 205 -11.17 6.66 1.56
C GLY A 205 -11.47 8.14 1.83
N ILE A 206 -10.70 8.78 2.71
CA ILE A 206 -10.82 10.23 2.98
C ILE A 206 -10.31 11.04 1.79
N ALA A 207 -9.21 10.63 1.18
CA ALA A 207 -8.67 11.28 -0.01
C ALA A 207 -9.68 11.24 -1.17
N LYS A 208 -10.30 10.07 -1.39
CA LYS A 208 -11.38 9.92 -2.38
C LYS A 208 -12.58 10.83 -2.10
N LEU A 209 -12.99 10.96 -0.84
CA LEU A 209 -14.05 11.88 -0.47
C LEU A 209 -13.67 13.33 -0.81
N TYR A 210 -12.43 13.73 -0.56
CA TYR A 210 -11.94 15.08 -0.92
C TYR A 210 -12.00 15.32 -2.43
N GLU A 211 -11.62 14.34 -3.24
CA GLU A 211 -11.71 14.38 -4.69
C GLU A 211 -13.17 14.48 -5.17
N GLU A 212 -14.08 13.68 -4.59
CA GLU A 212 -15.54 13.74 -4.88
C GLU A 212 -16.16 15.10 -4.51
N MET A 213 -15.61 15.78 -3.51
CA MET A 213 -15.97 17.15 -3.14
C MET A 213 -15.39 18.22 -4.09
N GLY A 214 -14.55 17.83 -5.06
CA GLY A 214 -13.91 18.71 -6.04
C GLY A 214 -12.51 19.19 -5.67
N GLY A 215 -11.88 18.57 -4.67
CA GLY A 215 -10.50 18.86 -4.27
C GLY A 215 -9.47 18.16 -5.16
N GLU A 216 -8.29 18.76 -5.26
CA GLU A 216 -7.13 18.14 -5.92
C GLU A 216 -6.48 17.13 -4.96
N VAL A 217 -6.29 15.87 -5.42
CA VAL A 217 -5.61 14.82 -4.66
C VAL A 217 -4.40 14.32 -5.44
N ILE A 218 -3.28 14.19 -4.73
CA ILE A 218 -2.05 13.57 -5.23
C ILE A 218 -1.85 12.27 -4.48
N TYR A 219 -2.09 11.15 -5.18
CA TYR A 219 -1.94 9.81 -4.64
C TYR A 219 -0.52 9.27 -4.82
N PHE A 220 0.00 8.59 -3.78
CA PHE A 220 1.30 7.91 -3.81
C PHE A 220 1.11 6.43 -3.47
N GLY A 221 1.36 5.57 -4.43
CA GLY A 221 1.20 4.12 -4.31
C GLY A 221 0.59 3.50 -5.56
N LYS A 222 0.35 2.19 -5.48
CA LYS A 222 -0.38 1.44 -6.50
C LYS A 222 -1.84 1.93 -6.55
N PRO A 223 -2.50 2.02 -7.69
CA PRO A 223 -2.11 1.51 -9.01
C PRO A 223 -1.37 2.53 -9.90
N MET A 224 -0.83 3.62 -9.34
CA MET A 224 -0.15 4.64 -10.12
C MET A 224 1.08 4.08 -10.82
N LYS A 225 1.14 4.23 -12.14
CA LYS A 225 2.21 3.72 -13.00
C LYS A 225 3.59 4.21 -12.55
N GLU A 226 3.67 5.45 -12.07
CA GLU A 226 4.89 6.09 -11.61
C GLU A 226 5.61 5.31 -10.51
N HIS A 227 4.85 4.64 -9.62
CA HIS A 227 5.43 3.82 -8.55
C HIS A 227 6.07 2.55 -9.09
N PHE A 228 5.43 1.88 -10.04
CA PHE A 228 6.03 0.75 -10.76
C PHE A 228 7.28 1.18 -11.54
N GLU A 229 7.23 2.34 -12.19
CA GLU A 229 8.38 2.85 -12.94
C GLU A 229 9.57 3.22 -12.05
N VAL A 230 9.34 3.64 -10.79
CA VAL A 230 10.43 3.76 -9.80
C VAL A 230 11.10 2.39 -9.61
N CYS A 231 10.32 1.32 -9.40
CA CYS A 231 10.86 -0.03 -9.27
C CYS A 231 11.65 -0.47 -10.50
N LEU A 232 11.10 -0.24 -11.71
CA LEU A 232 11.77 -0.62 -12.96
C LEU A 232 13.11 0.11 -13.14
N ARG A 233 13.17 1.40 -12.79
CA ARG A 233 14.42 2.17 -12.81
C ARG A 233 15.44 1.65 -11.78
N MET A 234 14.99 1.35 -10.55
CA MET A 234 15.85 0.78 -9.49
C MET A 234 16.44 -0.56 -9.90
N ALA A 235 15.67 -1.38 -10.61
CA ALA A 235 16.09 -2.68 -11.10
C ALA A 235 16.84 -2.60 -12.45
N HIS A 236 17.04 -1.42 -13.02
CA HIS A 236 17.65 -1.24 -14.34
C HIS A 236 16.98 -2.08 -15.44
N VAL A 237 15.65 -2.22 -15.38
CA VAL A 237 14.86 -3.02 -16.31
C VAL A 237 14.92 -2.44 -17.72
N THR A 238 15.35 -3.27 -18.68
CA THR A 238 15.32 -2.96 -20.12
C THR A 238 14.24 -3.74 -20.86
N ASP A 239 13.82 -4.87 -20.31
CA ASP A 239 12.78 -5.73 -20.86
C ASP A 239 11.70 -6.01 -19.79
N LYS A 240 10.52 -5.43 -19.99
CA LYS A 240 9.39 -5.59 -19.05
C LYS A 240 8.81 -7.01 -19.02
N SER A 241 9.02 -7.82 -20.06
CA SER A 241 8.60 -9.21 -20.08
C SER A 241 9.37 -10.09 -19.07
N LYS A 242 10.47 -9.56 -18.50
CA LYS A 242 11.26 -10.19 -17.44
C LYS A 242 10.87 -9.74 -16.04
N VAL A 243 9.76 -9.02 -15.92
CA VAL A 243 9.26 -8.47 -14.65
C VAL A 243 7.87 -9.02 -14.34
N VAL A 244 7.68 -9.51 -13.13
CA VAL A 244 6.37 -9.89 -12.62
C VAL A 244 6.05 -9.13 -11.34
N HIS A 245 4.78 -8.72 -11.18
CA HIS A 245 4.27 -8.15 -9.93
C HIS A 245 3.36 -9.15 -9.23
N ILE A 246 3.61 -9.40 -7.94
CA ILE A 246 2.82 -10.31 -7.10
C ILE A 246 2.03 -9.49 -6.10
N GLY A 247 0.70 -9.59 -6.13
CA GLY A 247 -0.17 -8.83 -5.24
C GLY A 247 -1.55 -9.46 -5.06
N ASP A 248 -2.29 -9.00 -4.05
CA ASP A 248 -3.61 -9.54 -3.69
C ASP A 248 -4.79 -8.63 -4.06
N SER A 249 -4.52 -7.39 -4.45
CA SER A 249 -5.55 -6.41 -4.82
C SER A 249 -5.67 -6.27 -6.33
N LEU A 250 -6.83 -6.61 -6.88
CA LEU A 250 -7.09 -6.40 -8.31
C LEU A 250 -6.98 -4.92 -8.67
N HIS A 251 -7.52 -4.04 -7.82
CA HIS A 251 -7.55 -2.60 -8.09
C HIS A 251 -6.18 -1.92 -7.96
N HIS A 252 -5.34 -2.36 -7.03
CA HIS A 252 -4.02 -1.75 -6.80
C HIS A 252 -2.92 -2.49 -7.55
N ASP A 253 -2.78 -3.79 -7.31
CA ASP A 253 -1.66 -4.57 -7.82
C ASP A 253 -1.82 -4.92 -9.29
N ILE A 254 -2.94 -5.56 -9.63
CA ILE A 254 -3.15 -6.07 -10.99
C ILE A 254 -3.39 -4.93 -11.97
N GLN A 255 -4.17 -3.92 -11.57
CA GLN A 255 -4.36 -2.72 -12.37
C GLN A 255 -3.04 -1.96 -12.57
N GLY A 256 -2.21 -1.84 -11.53
CA GLY A 256 -0.92 -1.17 -11.61
C GLY A 256 0.07 -1.90 -12.53
N ALA A 257 0.14 -3.23 -12.43
CA ALA A 257 0.93 -4.07 -13.33
C ALA A 257 0.47 -3.91 -14.79
N LYS A 258 -0.85 -3.96 -15.04
CA LYS A 258 -1.46 -3.73 -16.35
C LYS A 258 -1.12 -2.34 -16.91
N ASN A 259 -1.24 -1.27 -16.10
CA ASN A 259 -0.93 0.09 -16.49
C ASN A 259 0.54 0.27 -16.88
N THR A 260 1.41 -0.55 -16.29
CA THR A 260 2.87 -0.49 -16.50
C THR A 260 3.32 -1.41 -17.63
N GLY A 261 2.53 -2.44 -17.96
CA GLY A 261 2.85 -3.44 -18.99
C GLY A 261 3.85 -4.48 -18.49
N VAL A 262 3.73 -4.90 -17.22
CA VAL A 262 4.44 -6.03 -16.63
C VAL A 262 3.47 -7.15 -16.33
N ASP A 263 3.96 -8.38 -16.25
CA ASP A 263 3.14 -9.52 -15.87
C ASP A 263 2.71 -9.46 -14.40
N SER A 264 1.64 -10.18 -14.07
CA SER A 264 1.10 -10.17 -12.71
C SER A 264 0.71 -11.55 -12.22
N ILE A 265 0.91 -11.79 -10.92
CA ILE A 265 0.42 -12.95 -10.18
C ILE A 265 -0.57 -12.44 -9.13
N PHE A 266 -1.84 -12.80 -9.29
CA PHE A 266 -2.88 -12.47 -8.34
C PHE A 266 -2.92 -13.49 -7.19
N ILE A 267 -2.84 -13.02 -5.94
CA ILE A 267 -2.96 -13.84 -4.73
C ILE A 267 -4.40 -13.81 -4.25
N ALA A 268 -5.15 -14.87 -4.53
CA ALA A 268 -6.57 -14.97 -4.24
C ALA A 268 -6.90 -15.03 -2.72
N GLY A 269 -5.93 -15.44 -1.91
CA GLY A 269 -6.08 -15.58 -0.44
C GLY A 269 -5.85 -14.29 0.36
N GLY A 270 -5.68 -13.14 -0.28
CA GLY A 270 -5.55 -11.84 0.35
C GLY A 270 -6.89 -11.10 0.50
N VAL A 271 -6.97 -9.85 0.05
CA VAL A 271 -8.15 -8.98 0.24
C VAL A 271 -9.44 -9.56 -0.35
N HIS A 272 -9.34 -10.38 -1.40
CA HIS A 272 -10.47 -11.05 -2.05
C HIS A 272 -10.77 -12.47 -1.51
N ALA A 273 -10.07 -12.93 -0.46
CA ALA A 273 -10.19 -14.29 0.07
C ALA A 273 -11.63 -14.70 0.41
N ARG A 274 -12.38 -13.80 1.07
CA ARG A 274 -13.78 -14.04 1.44
C ARG A 274 -14.70 -14.19 0.23
N GLU A 275 -14.54 -13.33 -0.77
CA GLU A 275 -15.34 -13.34 -2.00
C GLU A 275 -15.06 -14.59 -2.82
N LEU A 276 -13.80 -15.02 -2.88
CA LEU A 276 -13.37 -16.23 -3.58
C LEU A 276 -13.54 -17.53 -2.76
N SER A 277 -14.07 -17.42 -1.52
CA SER A 277 -14.23 -18.55 -0.60
C SER A 277 -12.91 -19.29 -0.34
N VAL A 278 -11.80 -18.56 -0.27
CA VAL A 278 -10.45 -19.09 -0.01
C VAL A 278 -10.10 -18.89 1.46
N ASN A 279 -9.53 -19.91 2.09
CA ASN A 279 -8.95 -19.79 3.44
C ASN A 279 -7.42 -19.86 3.34
N ALA A 280 -6.76 -18.71 3.26
CA ALA A 280 -5.30 -18.64 3.14
C ALA A 280 -4.54 -19.17 4.38
N TRP A 281 -5.20 -19.28 5.52
CA TRP A 281 -4.66 -19.83 6.78
C TRP A 281 -4.93 -21.33 6.95
N GLY A 282 -5.81 -21.89 6.11
CA GLY A 282 -6.17 -23.30 6.19
C GLY A 282 -5.06 -24.22 5.75
N THR A 283 -5.11 -25.46 6.26
CA THR A 283 -4.28 -26.59 5.79
C THR A 283 -5.10 -27.57 4.93
N ASP A 284 -6.41 -27.39 4.85
CA ASP A 284 -7.32 -28.20 4.04
C ASP A 284 -7.20 -27.77 2.56
N GLU A 285 -6.71 -28.68 1.73
CA GLU A 285 -6.53 -28.47 0.30
C GLU A 285 -7.81 -28.00 -0.42
N LYS A 286 -9.01 -28.40 0.05
CA LYS A 286 -10.28 -27.98 -0.56
C LYS A 286 -10.57 -26.50 -0.32
N GLN A 287 -10.13 -25.98 0.83
CA GLN A 287 -10.27 -24.56 1.18
C GLN A 287 -9.17 -23.70 0.58
N LEU A 288 -8.09 -24.33 0.11
CA LEU A 288 -6.96 -23.70 -0.57
C LEU A 288 -7.14 -23.62 -2.09
N ARG A 289 -8.22 -24.15 -2.65
CA ARG A 289 -8.44 -24.08 -4.09
C ARG A 289 -9.35 -22.92 -4.45
N VAL A 290 -8.82 -22.06 -5.32
CA VAL A 290 -9.64 -21.03 -5.96
C VAL A 290 -10.72 -21.70 -6.80
N LYS A 291 -11.98 -21.34 -6.59
CA LYS A 291 -13.10 -21.84 -7.41
C LYS A 291 -13.12 -21.09 -8.74
N PRO A 292 -13.00 -21.78 -9.87
CA PRO A 292 -12.89 -21.13 -11.18
C PRO A 292 -14.06 -20.18 -11.49
N ASP A 293 -15.28 -20.58 -11.16
CA ASP A 293 -16.50 -19.80 -11.36
C ASP A 293 -16.52 -18.49 -10.57
N LEU A 294 -16.06 -18.51 -9.30
CA LEU A 294 -15.97 -17.29 -8.48
C LEU A 294 -14.85 -16.36 -8.98
N LEU A 295 -13.71 -16.93 -9.40
CA LEU A 295 -12.61 -16.16 -9.97
C LEU A 295 -13.03 -15.50 -11.29
N GLU A 296 -13.65 -16.25 -12.20
CA GLU A 296 -14.12 -15.74 -13.49
C GLU A 296 -15.10 -14.59 -13.29
N ASN A 297 -16.11 -14.73 -12.43
CA ASN A 297 -17.07 -13.69 -12.11
C ASN A 297 -16.38 -12.42 -11.53
N LEU A 298 -15.36 -12.59 -10.67
CA LEU A 298 -14.61 -11.47 -10.11
C LEU A 298 -13.81 -10.73 -11.19
N LEU A 299 -13.10 -11.47 -12.05
CA LEU A 299 -12.29 -10.90 -13.12
C LEU A 299 -13.14 -10.21 -14.20
N GLU A 300 -14.28 -10.80 -14.57
CA GLU A 300 -15.23 -10.18 -15.50
C GLU A 300 -15.79 -8.88 -14.96
N ARG A 301 -16.21 -8.86 -13.69
CA ARG A 301 -16.74 -7.66 -13.06
C ARG A 301 -15.72 -6.52 -12.96
N THR A 302 -14.47 -6.85 -12.72
CA THR A 302 -13.37 -5.87 -12.57
C THR A 302 -12.71 -5.51 -13.90
N GLN A 303 -12.94 -6.26 -14.98
CA GLN A 303 -12.29 -6.12 -16.29
C GLN A 303 -10.75 -6.20 -16.19
N LEU A 304 -10.27 -7.00 -15.24
CA LEU A 304 -8.85 -7.23 -15.00
C LEU A 304 -8.54 -8.70 -15.23
N ASP A 305 -7.43 -8.97 -15.90
CA ASP A 305 -6.99 -10.34 -16.26
C ASP A 305 -5.51 -10.49 -15.88
N PRO A 306 -5.20 -10.96 -14.65
CA PRO A 306 -3.84 -11.23 -14.24
C PRO A 306 -3.22 -12.34 -15.10
N THR A 307 -1.91 -12.29 -15.33
CA THR A 307 -1.18 -13.33 -16.09
C THR A 307 -1.35 -14.68 -15.40
N TYR A 308 -1.15 -14.70 -14.08
CA TYR A 308 -1.31 -15.89 -13.24
C TYR A 308 -2.17 -15.62 -12.02
N THR A 309 -2.75 -16.68 -11.46
CA THR A 309 -3.44 -16.65 -10.17
C THR A 309 -2.93 -17.76 -9.27
N MET A 310 -2.61 -17.44 -8.04
CA MET A 310 -2.27 -18.37 -6.96
C MET A 310 -3.24 -18.21 -5.80
N THR A 311 -3.46 -19.29 -5.06
CA THR A 311 -4.27 -19.21 -3.83
C THR A 311 -3.58 -18.39 -2.76
N ARG A 312 -2.31 -18.67 -2.49
CA ARG A 312 -1.45 -18.01 -1.54
C ARG A 312 0.00 -18.01 -2.03
N TYR A 313 0.81 -17.10 -1.54
CA TYR A 313 2.21 -16.98 -1.91
C TYR A 313 3.02 -18.16 -1.32
N THR A 314 3.32 -19.15 -2.13
CA THR A 314 4.10 -20.35 -1.81
C THR A 314 5.03 -20.70 -2.96
N TRP A 315 6.04 -21.56 -2.64
CA TRP A 315 7.01 -22.04 -3.63
C TRP A 315 6.45 -23.08 -4.60
#